data_4a15dbf5681e1c507fd7ab2530b0e482
#
_entry.id   4a15dbf5681e1c507fd7ab2530b0e482
#
_cell.length_a   1.000
_cell.length_b   1.000
_cell.length_c   1.000
_cell.angle_alpha   90.00
_cell.angle_beta   90.00
_cell.angle_gamma   90.00
#
_symmetry.space_group_name_H-M   'P 1'
#
loop_
_entity.id
_entity.type
_entity.pdbx_description
1 polymer ?
#
loop_
_entity_poly.entity_id
_entity_poly.type
_entity_poly.pdbx_seq_one_letter_code
_entity_poly.pdbx_strand_id
1 'polypeptide(L)'
;KYGTVKAVDGVSFDLKKGETLGIVGESGSGKSVTSLSLMRLVPQPPGEIVDGQVILNGRNLLDLSEKEMTEVRGGEISLILQDPMTALNPCFSIENQVGEGISIHQGDKGKNLFEKVVDALKSVRIPAADQRAKDFPHQLSGGMRQRVVGAIGISSNPSVIIADEPTTSLDVTIQGAYLRLLKQIQEETGVGIIFITHDFGIVAKMCDRVAVMYAGRIVESADVRTIFNNPLHEYTKALIESVPKLEQKTGRLTQIKGQPPALWDLPEGDSFAPRSTLKFTEKDASIRPELVEVSKGHFVQLSRSSVKDFKKYAHLVDY
;
A
#
# COMPACT_ATOMS: atom_id res chain seq x y z
N LYS A 1 -5.90 -19.14 23.50
CA LYS A 1 -6.79 -18.66 22.44
C LYS A 1 -6.64 -17.15 22.43
N TYR A 2 -6.11 -16.63 21.36
CA TYR A 2 -5.96 -15.20 21.16
C TYR A 2 -7.34 -14.61 20.83
N GLY A 3 -7.64 -13.41 21.36
CA GLY A 3 -8.92 -12.72 21.14
C GLY A 3 -9.12 -12.27 19.67
N THR A 4 -10.06 -11.38 19.43
CA THR A 4 -10.29 -10.80 18.10
C THR A 4 -9.15 -9.87 17.72
N VAL A 5 -8.55 -10.07 16.53
CA VAL A 5 -7.49 -9.23 15.97
C VAL A 5 -8.13 -8.11 15.15
N LYS A 6 -7.96 -6.86 15.58
CA LYS A 6 -8.39 -5.69 14.82
C LYS A 6 -7.28 -5.23 13.88
N ALA A 7 -7.10 -5.98 12.80
CA ALA A 7 -6.01 -5.72 11.84
C ALA A 7 -6.15 -4.37 11.10
N VAL A 8 -7.40 -3.94 10.89
CA VAL A 8 -7.78 -2.61 10.38
C VAL A 8 -8.89 -2.08 11.28
N ASP A 9 -8.73 -0.88 11.84
CA ASP A 9 -9.60 -0.31 12.86
C ASP A 9 -9.95 1.15 12.55
N GLY A 10 -10.85 1.36 11.61
CA GLY A 10 -11.31 2.68 11.20
C GLY A 10 -10.30 3.43 10.33
N VAL A 11 -9.91 2.83 9.19
CA VAL A 11 -9.06 3.46 8.17
C VAL A 11 -9.94 4.11 7.11
N SER A 12 -9.70 5.40 6.85
CA SER A 12 -10.37 6.15 5.78
C SER A 12 -9.36 6.94 4.95
N PHE A 13 -9.43 6.83 3.64
CA PHE A 13 -8.64 7.61 2.69
C PHE A 13 -9.35 7.68 1.33
N ASP A 14 -8.90 8.59 0.49
CA ASP A 14 -9.31 8.71 -0.90
C ASP A 14 -8.11 8.55 -1.83
N LEU A 15 -8.35 8.15 -3.07
CA LEU A 15 -7.36 8.10 -4.14
C LEU A 15 -7.92 8.81 -5.38
N LYS A 16 -7.18 9.76 -5.91
CA LYS A 16 -7.54 10.47 -7.14
C LYS A 16 -6.99 9.76 -8.36
N LYS A 17 -7.64 9.96 -9.50
CA LYS A 17 -7.14 9.47 -10.78
C LYS A 17 -5.74 10.02 -11.04
N GLY A 18 -4.81 9.14 -11.43
CA GLY A 18 -3.41 9.50 -11.70
C GLY A 18 -2.59 9.87 -10.45
N GLU A 19 -3.12 9.65 -9.24
CA GLU A 19 -2.41 9.87 -7.97
C GLU A 19 -1.72 8.60 -7.50
N THR A 20 -0.57 8.73 -6.86
CA THR A 20 0.03 7.67 -6.05
C THR A 20 -0.11 7.98 -4.57
N LEU A 21 -0.93 7.19 -3.86
CA LEU A 21 -1.04 7.22 -2.40
C LEU A 21 -0.12 6.17 -1.79
N GLY A 22 0.86 6.61 -0.99
CA GLY A 22 1.70 5.72 -0.21
C GLY A 22 1.03 5.32 1.10
N ILE A 23 0.92 4.02 1.39
CA ILE A 23 0.54 3.52 2.73
C ILE A 23 1.80 2.95 3.37
N VAL A 24 2.26 3.56 4.46
CA VAL A 24 3.53 3.23 5.10
C VAL A 24 3.37 2.91 6.59
N GLY A 25 4.29 2.12 7.12
CA GLY A 25 4.32 1.75 8.54
C GLY A 25 5.15 0.49 8.78
N GLU A 26 5.40 0.17 10.04
CA GLU A 26 6.11 -1.07 10.43
C GLU A 26 5.36 -2.33 9.97
N SER A 27 6.05 -3.47 9.94
CA SER A 27 5.41 -4.77 9.74
C SER A 27 4.33 -5.00 10.80
N GLY A 28 3.19 -5.57 10.40
CA GLY A 28 2.05 -5.79 11.28
C GLY A 28 1.18 -4.56 11.55
N SER A 29 1.42 -3.39 10.93
CA SER A 29 0.56 -2.21 11.10
C SER A 29 -0.81 -2.30 10.41
N GLY A 30 -1.08 -3.34 9.61
CA GLY A 30 -2.37 -3.58 8.94
C GLY A 30 -2.40 -3.25 7.44
N LYS A 31 -1.29 -2.80 6.84
CA LYS A 31 -1.22 -2.36 5.43
C LYS A 31 -1.73 -3.39 4.42
N SER A 32 -1.19 -4.60 4.45
CA SER A 32 -1.59 -5.66 3.52
C SER A 32 -3.02 -6.15 3.78
N VAL A 33 -3.48 -6.14 5.04
CA VAL A 33 -4.89 -6.45 5.34
C VAL A 33 -5.81 -5.36 4.80
N THR A 34 -5.40 -4.09 4.84
CA THR A 34 -6.14 -2.99 4.20
C THR A 34 -6.28 -3.24 2.69
N SER A 35 -5.18 -3.59 1.99
CA SER A 35 -5.25 -3.88 0.54
C SER A 35 -6.17 -5.06 0.22
N LEU A 36 -6.09 -6.14 0.99
CA LEU A 36 -6.96 -7.30 0.83
C LEU A 36 -8.43 -6.96 1.13
N SER A 37 -8.69 -6.08 2.09
CA SER A 37 -10.05 -5.63 2.43
C SER A 37 -10.69 -4.83 1.31
N LEU A 38 -9.92 -3.95 0.63
CA LEU A 38 -10.40 -3.19 -0.54
C LEU A 38 -10.91 -4.10 -1.66
N MET A 39 -10.31 -5.28 -1.81
CA MET A 39 -10.66 -6.26 -2.84
C MET A 39 -11.54 -7.41 -2.32
N ARG A 40 -11.95 -7.38 -1.03
CA ARG A 40 -12.65 -8.49 -0.36
C ARG A 40 -11.92 -9.83 -0.50
N LEU A 41 -10.59 -9.80 -0.36
CA LEU A 41 -9.71 -10.97 -0.41
C LEU A 41 -9.25 -11.43 0.98
N VAL A 42 -9.78 -10.85 2.05
CA VAL A 42 -9.55 -11.34 3.42
C VAL A 42 -10.17 -12.74 3.55
N PRO A 43 -9.38 -13.77 3.93
CA PRO A 43 -9.90 -15.13 4.08
C PRO A 43 -11.04 -15.21 5.09
N GLN A 44 -12.17 -15.75 4.68
CA GLN A 44 -13.38 -15.92 5.50
C GLN A 44 -13.79 -17.41 5.52
N PRO A 45 -13.79 -18.09 6.68
CA PRO A 45 -13.24 -17.70 7.96
C PRO A 45 -11.71 -17.76 8.00
N PRO A 46 -10.98 -17.17 8.96
CA PRO A 46 -11.49 -16.54 10.21
C PRO A 46 -11.69 -15.02 10.12
N GLY A 47 -11.32 -14.36 9.01
CA GLY A 47 -11.43 -12.90 8.89
C GLY A 47 -12.87 -12.45 8.60
N GLU A 48 -13.15 -11.20 8.91
CA GLU A 48 -14.42 -10.54 8.63
C GLU A 48 -14.21 -9.04 8.41
N ILE A 49 -14.90 -8.46 7.43
CA ILE A 49 -15.04 -7.01 7.27
C ILE A 49 -16.32 -6.62 7.99
N VAL A 50 -16.17 -6.03 9.16
CA VAL A 50 -17.28 -5.79 10.09
C VAL A 50 -18.14 -4.60 9.66
N ASP A 51 -17.50 -3.53 9.18
CA ASP A 51 -18.16 -2.26 8.81
C ASP A 51 -17.27 -1.46 7.85
N GLY A 52 -17.85 -0.45 7.22
CA GLY A 52 -17.18 0.49 6.33
C GLY A 52 -17.73 0.47 4.91
N GLN A 53 -17.05 1.21 4.04
CA GLN A 53 -17.39 1.31 2.61
C GLN A 53 -16.11 1.36 1.76
N VAL A 54 -16.16 0.75 0.59
CA VAL A 54 -15.12 0.85 -0.45
C VAL A 54 -15.76 1.36 -1.72
N ILE A 55 -15.68 2.65 -1.95
CA ILE A 55 -16.32 3.28 -3.11
C ILE A 55 -15.35 3.33 -4.28
N LEU A 56 -15.65 2.62 -5.36
CA LEU A 56 -14.93 2.65 -6.62
C LEU A 56 -15.88 3.07 -7.74
N ASN A 57 -15.57 4.16 -8.44
CA ASN A 57 -16.39 4.68 -9.53
C ASN A 57 -17.86 4.87 -9.12
N GLY A 58 -18.14 5.32 -7.89
CA GLY A 58 -19.48 5.56 -7.35
C GLY A 58 -20.22 4.31 -6.87
N ARG A 59 -19.59 3.12 -6.90
CA ARG A 59 -20.18 1.86 -6.39
C ARG A 59 -19.48 1.43 -5.11
N ASN A 60 -20.24 0.98 -4.12
CA ASN A 60 -19.67 0.36 -2.93
C ASN A 60 -19.35 -1.11 -3.20
N LEU A 61 -18.09 -1.47 -3.20
CA LEU A 61 -17.62 -2.83 -3.49
C LEU A 61 -18.07 -3.84 -2.43
N LEU A 62 -18.35 -3.40 -1.19
CA LEU A 62 -18.80 -4.30 -0.12
C LEU A 62 -20.23 -4.81 -0.33
N ASP A 63 -21.05 -4.09 -1.11
CA ASP A 63 -22.44 -4.45 -1.41
C ASP A 63 -22.58 -5.37 -2.64
N LEU A 64 -21.48 -5.56 -3.41
CA LEU A 64 -21.49 -6.35 -4.64
C LEU A 64 -21.55 -7.86 -4.35
N SER A 65 -22.22 -8.61 -5.21
CA SER A 65 -22.15 -10.07 -5.23
C SER A 65 -20.74 -10.56 -5.61
N GLU A 66 -20.40 -11.82 -5.31
CA GLU A 66 -19.11 -12.39 -5.70
C GLU A 66 -18.92 -12.42 -7.23
N LYS A 67 -19.99 -12.60 -7.99
CA LYS A 67 -19.94 -12.53 -9.46
C LYS A 67 -19.54 -11.14 -9.94
N GLU A 68 -20.15 -10.08 -9.38
CA GLU A 68 -19.77 -8.69 -9.71
C GLU A 68 -18.36 -8.38 -9.26
N MET A 69 -17.93 -8.88 -8.09
CA MET A 69 -16.55 -8.73 -7.62
C MET A 69 -15.53 -9.42 -8.53
N THR A 70 -15.88 -10.49 -9.21
CA THR A 70 -15.02 -11.12 -10.22
C THR A 70 -14.76 -10.19 -11.41
N GLU A 71 -15.74 -9.37 -11.80
CA GLU A 71 -15.57 -8.37 -12.84
C GLU A 71 -14.69 -7.18 -12.38
N VAL A 72 -14.80 -6.81 -11.11
CA VAL A 72 -14.01 -5.72 -10.50
C VAL A 72 -12.55 -6.12 -10.29
N ARG A 73 -12.31 -7.33 -9.74
CA ARG A 73 -10.97 -7.86 -9.47
C ARG A 73 -10.23 -8.15 -10.78
N GLY A 74 -9.15 -7.42 -11.04
CA GLY A 74 -8.38 -7.48 -12.29
C GLY A 74 -8.88 -6.50 -13.36
N GLY A 75 -10.20 -6.33 -13.50
CA GLY A 75 -10.78 -5.43 -14.49
C GLY A 75 -10.74 -3.94 -14.10
N GLU A 76 -11.12 -3.61 -12.87
CA GLU A 76 -11.18 -2.22 -12.39
C GLU A 76 -10.12 -1.92 -11.31
N ILE A 77 -9.84 -2.89 -10.45
CA ILE A 77 -8.81 -2.80 -9.42
C ILE A 77 -7.91 -4.02 -9.50
N SER A 78 -6.61 -3.80 -9.56
CA SER A 78 -5.61 -4.87 -9.68
C SER A 78 -4.66 -4.87 -8.51
N LEU A 79 -4.12 -6.04 -8.15
CA LEU A 79 -3.17 -6.23 -7.05
C LEU A 79 -1.84 -6.80 -7.58
N ILE A 80 -0.76 -6.05 -7.34
CA ILE A 80 0.61 -6.51 -7.55
C ILE A 80 1.14 -7.01 -6.20
N LEU A 81 1.39 -8.32 -6.11
CA LEU A 81 1.84 -8.98 -4.89
C LEU A 81 3.34 -8.75 -4.63
N GLN A 82 3.71 -8.87 -3.37
CA GLN A 82 5.06 -8.65 -2.85
C GLN A 82 6.12 -9.53 -3.48
N ASP A 83 5.85 -10.84 -3.67
CA ASP A 83 6.83 -11.82 -4.14
C ASP A 83 6.44 -12.40 -5.50
N PRO A 84 7.22 -12.10 -6.56
CA PRO A 84 6.97 -12.63 -7.89
C PRO A 84 7.16 -14.14 -8.00
N MET A 85 7.87 -14.75 -7.04
CA MET A 85 8.10 -16.21 -7.03
C MET A 85 6.83 -16.97 -6.63
N THR A 86 6.03 -16.37 -5.76
CA THR A 86 4.74 -16.93 -5.31
C THR A 86 3.56 -16.45 -6.15
N ALA A 87 3.70 -15.30 -6.83
CA ALA A 87 2.65 -14.74 -7.68
C ALA A 87 2.51 -15.46 -9.03
N LEU A 88 3.59 -16.00 -9.58
CA LEU A 88 3.57 -16.70 -10.87
C LEU A 88 3.49 -18.23 -10.67
N ASN A 89 2.54 -18.86 -11.37
CA ASN A 89 2.41 -20.33 -11.38
C ASN A 89 3.48 -20.94 -12.30
N PRO A 90 4.40 -21.77 -11.80
CA PRO A 90 5.49 -22.33 -12.60
C PRO A 90 5.05 -23.32 -13.69
N CYS A 91 3.81 -23.82 -13.63
CA CYS A 91 3.25 -24.78 -14.58
C CYS A 91 2.64 -24.14 -15.83
N PHE A 92 2.44 -22.82 -15.83
CA PHE A 92 1.86 -22.08 -16.96
C PHE A 92 2.88 -21.17 -17.62
N SER A 93 2.77 -21.02 -18.95
CA SER A 93 3.58 -20.02 -19.68
C SER A 93 3.22 -18.60 -19.29
N ILE A 94 4.11 -17.65 -19.59
CA ILE A 94 3.85 -16.24 -19.35
C ILE A 94 2.65 -15.75 -20.16
N GLU A 95 2.50 -16.21 -21.40
CA GLU A 95 1.34 -15.94 -22.25
C GLU A 95 0.03 -16.31 -21.56
N ASN A 96 -0.05 -17.51 -20.98
CA ASN A 96 -1.26 -17.98 -20.31
C ASN A 96 -1.62 -17.08 -19.13
N GLN A 97 -0.64 -16.71 -18.31
CA GLN A 97 -0.86 -15.95 -17.08
C GLN A 97 -1.18 -14.48 -17.34
N VAL A 98 -0.50 -13.84 -18.30
CA VAL A 98 -0.82 -12.45 -18.70
C VAL A 98 -2.13 -12.40 -19.49
N GLY A 99 -2.36 -13.40 -20.34
CA GLY A 99 -3.53 -13.47 -21.20
C GLY A 99 -4.83 -13.81 -20.46
N GLU A 100 -4.75 -14.43 -19.28
CA GLU A 100 -5.95 -14.81 -18.51
C GLU A 100 -6.80 -13.58 -18.19
N GLY A 101 -6.21 -12.54 -17.59
CA GLY A 101 -6.92 -11.30 -17.29
C GLY A 101 -7.50 -10.61 -18.52
N ILE A 102 -6.74 -10.55 -19.62
CA ILE A 102 -7.21 -9.98 -20.89
C ILE A 102 -8.40 -10.78 -21.43
N SER A 103 -8.31 -12.11 -21.42
CA SER A 103 -9.38 -12.98 -21.91
C SER A 103 -10.66 -12.85 -21.08
N ILE A 104 -10.54 -12.78 -19.76
CA ILE A 104 -11.69 -12.68 -18.85
C ILE A 104 -12.37 -11.32 -18.96
N HIS A 105 -11.60 -10.22 -18.90
CA HIS A 105 -12.15 -8.87 -18.78
C HIS A 105 -12.40 -8.16 -20.12
N GLN A 106 -11.68 -8.55 -21.20
CA GLN A 106 -11.83 -7.94 -22.52
C GLN A 106 -12.44 -8.90 -23.54
N GLY A 107 -12.55 -10.20 -23.23
CA GLY A 107 -13.13 -11.20 -24.10
C GLY A 107 -12.25 -11.63 -25.28
N ASP A 108 -10.98 -11.19 -25.33
CA ASP A 108 -10.05 -11.48 -26.42
C ASP A 108 -9.63 -12.96 -26.42
N LYS A 109 -9.41 -13.50 -27.64
CA LYS A 109 -9.01 -14.91 -27.86
C LYS A 109 -8.04 -15.04 -29.04
N GLY A 110 -7.33 -16.16 -29.07
CA GLY A 110 -6.47 -16.52 -30.20
C GLY A 110 -5.40 -15.49 -30.52
N LYS A 111 -5.25 -15.12 -31.80
CA LYS A 111 -4.18 -14.21 -32.24
C LYS A 111 -4.27 -12.82 -31.60
N ASN A 112 -5.48 -12.27 -31.45
CA ASN A 112 -5.70 -10.96 -30.83
C ASN A 112 -5.26 -10.96 -29.36
N LEU A 113 -5.57 -12.02 -28.60
CA LEU A 113 -5.09 -12.20 -27.23
C LEU A 113 -3.57 -12.22 -27.17
N PHE A 114 -2.91 -13.00 -28.05
CA PHE A 114 -1.46 -13.07 -28.09
C PHE A 114 -0.81 -11.71 -28.38
N GLU A 115 -1.34 -10.94 -29.34
CA GLU A 115 -0.86 -9.59 -29.64
C GLU A 115 -0.95 -8.66 -28.43
N LYS A 116 -2.07 -8.67 -27.70
CA LYS A 116 -2.25 -7.90 -26.46
C LYS A 116 -1.31 -8.35 -25.33
N VAL A 117 -1.07 -9.66 -25.19
CA VAL A 117 -0.08 -10.17 -24.24
C VAL A 117 1.32 -9.64 -24.57
N VAL A 118 1.73 -9.70 -25.84
CA VAL A 118 3.02 -9.17 -26.28
C VAL A 118 3.12 -7.67 -26.01
N ASP A 119 2.05 -6.91 -26.25
CA ASP A 119 2.04 -5.47 -25.98
C ASP A 119 2.09 -5.15 -24.48
N ALA A 120 1.40 -5.91 -23.63
CA ALA A 120 1.52 -5.81 -22.17
C ALA A 120 2.96 -6.12 -21.71
N LEU A 121 3.62 -7.12 -22.27
CA LEU A 121 5.02 -7.43 -21.96
C LEU A 121 6.00 -6.36 -22.45
N LYS A 122 5.74 -5.76 -23.62
CA LYS A 122 6.54 -4.62 -24.13
C LYS A 122 6.39 -3.39 -23.25
N SER A 123 5.17 -3.07 -22.77
CA SER A 123 4.92 -1.92 -21.91
C SER A 123 5.72 -1.98 -20.61
N VAL A 124 5.98 -3.19 -20.07
CA VAL A 124 6.85 -3.42 -18.93
C VAL A 124 8.31 -3.69 -19.32
N ARG A 125 8.69 -3.42 -20.59
CA ARG A 125 10.07 -3.51 -21.11
C ARG A 125 10.67 -4.91 -20.97
N ILE A 126 9.90 -5.97 -21.25
CA ILE A 126 10.42 -7.32 -21.44
C ILE A 126 11.09 -7.40 -22.82
N PRO A 127 12.38 -7.73 -22.93
CA PRO A 127 13.06 -7.87 -24.22
C PRO A 127 12.55 -9.12 -24.97
N ALA A 128 12.43 -9.04 -26.31
CA ALA A 128 11.92 -10.12 -27.15
C ALA A 128 10.58 -10.70 -26.61
N ALA A 129 9.60 -9.81 -26.37
CA ALA A 129 8.36 -10.11 -25.67
C ALA A 129 7.56 -11.25 -26.31
N ASP A 130 7.59 -11.36 -27.64
CA ASP A 130 6.95 -12.42 -28.44
C ASP A 130 7.54 -13.82 -28.16
N GLN A 131 8.85 -13.90 -27.93
CA GLN A 131 9.51 -15.14 -27.56
C GLN A 131 9.31 -15.43 -26.08
N ARG A 132 9.48 -14.42 -25.21
CA ARG A 132 9.35 -14.53 -23.77
C ARG A 132 7.93 -14.85 -23.30
N ALA A 133 6.91 -14.50 -24.08
CA ALA A 133 5.52 -14.90 -23.81
C ALA A 133 5.38 -16.43 -23.70
N LYS A 134 6.16 -17.20 -24.46
CA LYS A 134 6.14 -18.66 -24.47
C LYS A 134 6.97 -19.31 -23.38
N ASP A 135 7.83 -18.54 -22.71
CA ASP A 135 8.65 -19.03 -21.61
C ASP A 135 7.79 -19.31 -20.36
N PHE A 136 8.37 -20.08 -19.44
CA PHE A 136 7.81 -20.33 -18.12
C PHE A 136 8.53 -19.46 -17.08
N PRO A 137 7.91 -19.21 -15.91
CA PRO A 137 8.51 -18.35 -14.87
C PRO A 137 9.94 -18.70 -14.50
N HIS A 138 10.29 -19.99 -14.42
CA HIS A 138 11.64 -20.45 -14.06
C HIS A 138 12.72 -20.12 -15.10
N GLN A 139 12.34 -19.79 -16.32
CA GLN A 139 13.26 -19.39 -17.40
C GLN A 139 13.58 -17.89 -17.39
N LEU A 140 12.90 -17.11 -16.52
CA LEU A 140 13.07 -15.67 -16.40
C LEU A 140 13.92 -15.30 -15.17
N SER A 141 14.68 -14.19 -15.28
CA SER A 141 15.34 -13.59 -14.11
C SER A 141 14.32 -13.03 -13.10
N GLY A 142 14.73 -12.81 -11.83
CA GLY A 142 13.86 -12.23 -10.81
C GLY A 142 13.25 -10.90 -11.22
N GLY A 143 14.05 -9.99 -11.78
CA GLY A 143 13.56 -8.70 -12.28
C GLY A 143 12.61 -8.82 -13.49
N MET A 144 12.79 -9.83 -14.34
CA MET A 144 11.83 -10.12 -15.43
C MET A 144 10.52 -10.66 -14.89
N ARG A 145 10.54 -11.57 -13.91
CA ARG A 145 9.33 -12.08 -13.25
C ARG A 145 8.53 -10.95 -12.61
N GLN A 146 9.21 -10.02 -11.91
CA GLN A 146 8.54 -8.86 -11.32
C GLN A 146 7.86 -7.98 -12.38
N ARG A 147 8.51 -7.77 -13.53
CA ARG A 147 7.90 -7.05 -14.66
C ARG A 147 6.70 -7.79 -15.24
N VAL A 148 6.75 -9.13 -15.31
CA VAL A 148 5.61 -9.94 -15.74
C VAL A 148 4.44 -9.82 -14.78
N VAL A 149 4.69 -9.84 -13.45
CA VAL A 149 3.64 -9.57 -12.45
C VAL A 149 3.06 -8.16 -12.65
N GLY A 150 3.92 -7.17 -12.92
CA GLY A 150 3.46 -5.84 -13.34
C GLY A 150 2.61 -5.85 -14.60
N ALA A 151 3.01 -6.62 -15.64
CA ALA A 151 2.24 -6.77 -16.87
C ALA A 151 0.85 -7.38 -16.61
N ILE A 152 0.76 -8.40 -15.75
CA ILE A 152 -0.53 -8.96 -15.32
C ILE A 152 -1.38 -7.88 -14.66
N GLY A 153 -0.78 -7.09 -13.75
CA GLY A 153 -1.48 -6.03 -13.03
C GLY A 153 -2.08 -4.93 -13.92
N ILE A 154 -1.48 -4.66 -15.08
CA ILE A 154 -1.93 -3.59 -15.99
C ILE A 154 -2.68 -4.11 -17.22
N SER A 155 -2.65 -5.42 -17.48
CA SER A 155 -3.11 -6.03 -18.74
C SER A 155 -4.58 -5.76 -19.08
N SER A 156 -5.42 -5.60 -18.05
CA SER A 156 -6.85 -5.32 -18.20
C SER A 156 -7.19 -3.81 -18.18
N ASN A 157 -6.19 -2.93 -18.14
CA ASN A 157 -6.35 -1.47 -18.01
C ASN A 157 -7.18 -1.05 -16.78
N PRO A 158 -6.82 -1.47 -15.56
CA PRO A 158 -7.56 -1.13 -14.35
C PRO A 158 -7.51 0.37 -14.06
N SER A 159 -8.51 0.89 -13.34
CA SER A 159 -8.52 2.27 -12.87
C SER A 159 -7.65 2.47 -11.62
N VAL A 160 -7.42 1.39 -10.85
CA VAL A 160 -6.60 1.39 -9.63
C VAL A 160 -5.66 0.19 -9.61
N ILE A 161 -4.41 0.44 -9.26
CA ILE A 161 -3.42 -0.61 -8.96
C ILE A 161 -3.06 -0.52 -7.48
N ILE A 162 -3.15 -1.64 -6.76
CA ILE A 162 -2.59 -1.80 -5.43
C ILE A 162 -1.24 -2.51 -5.60
N ALA A 163 -0.15 -1.87 -5.20
CA ALA A 163 1.19 -2.43 -5.24
C ALA A 163 1.66 -2.71 -3.80
N ASP A 164 1.53 -3.96 -3.34
CA ASP A 164 1.89 -4.34 -1.97
C ASP A 164 3.35 -4.78 -1.92
N GLU A 165 4.22 -3.92 -1.41
CA GLU A 165 5.67 -4.10 -1.29
C GLU A 165 6.34 -4.62 -2.58
N PRO A 166 6.08 -4.05 -3.76
CA PRO A 166 6.39 -4.66 -5.05
C PRO A 166 7.89 -4.72 -5.38
N THR A 167 8.74 -4.23 -4.50
CA THR A 167 10.20 -4.15 -4.74
C THR A 167 11.04 -4.79 -3.63
N THR A 168 10.44 -5.40 -2.62
CA THR A 168 11.15 -5.94 -1.45
C THR A 168 12.14 -7.05 -1.80
N SER A 169 11.86 -7.84 -2.84
CA SER A 169 12.72 -8.95 -3.31
C SER A 169 13.72 -8.56 -4.41
N LEU A 170 13.84 -7.26 -4.75
CA LEU A 170 14.67 -6.77 -5.84
C LEU A 170 15.96 -6.10 -5.32
N ASP A 171 17.06 -6.24 -6.08
CA ASP A 171 18.23 -5.41 -5.86
C ASP A 171 17.96 -3.93 -6.20
N VAL A 172 18.75 -3.01 -5.62
CA VAL A 172 18.55 -1.56 -5.70
C VAL A 172 18.48 -1.04 -7.15
N THR A 173 19.24 -1.63 -8.07
CA THR A 173 19.26 -1.20 -9.47
C THR A 173 17.97 -1.58 -10.19
N ILE A 174 17.54 -2.82 -10.02
CA ILE A 174 16.29 -3.34 -10.59
C ILE A 174 15.08 -2.65 -9.94
N GLN A 175 15.11 -2.45 -8.61
CA GLN A 175 14.11 -1.68 -7.88
C GLN A 175 13.91 -0.29 -8.50
N GLY A 176 15.00 0.49 -8.68
CA GLY A 176 14.91 1.82 -9.28
C GLY A 176 14.35 1.81 -10.71
N ALA A 177 14.69 0.79 -11.51
CA ALA A 177 14.15 0.64 -12.86
C ALA A 177 12.65 0.29 -12.86
N TYR A 178 12.21 -0.57 -11.93
CA TYR A 178 10.80 -0.96 -11.78
C TYR A 178 9.93 0.20 -11.28
N LEU A 179 10.40 0.98 -10.32
CA LEU A 179 9.69 2.16 -9.84
C LEU A 179 9.48 3.21 -10.94
N ARG A 180 10.52 3.47 -11.75
CA ARG A 180 10.39 4.37 -12.93
C ARG A 180 9.38 3.82 -13.94
N LEU A 181 9.33 2.51 -14.13
CA LEU A 181 8.35 1.88 -15.01
C LEU A 181 6.91 2.08 -14.52
N LEU A 182 6.65 1.85 -13.22
CA LEU A 182 5.32 2.07 -12.62
C LEU A 182 4.90 3.55 -12.75
N LYS A 183 5.83 4.48 -12.54
CA LYS A 183 5.54 5.90 -12.68
C LYS A 183 5.21 6.27 -14.14
N GLN A 184 5.95 5.75 -15.11
CA GLN A 184 5.66 5.94 -16.53
C GLN A 184 4.28 5.38 -16.91
N ILE A 185 3.94 4.17 -16.45
CA ILE A 185 2.61 3.57 -16.69
C ILE A 185 1.51 4.47 -16.12
N GLN A 186 1.69 4.98 -14.90
CA GLN A 186 0.75 5.91 -14.28
C GLN A 186 0.55 7.17 -15.11
N GLU A 187 1.63 7.78 -15.59
CA GLU A 187 1.60 9.00 -16.41
C GLU A 187 0.91 8.77 -17.76
N GLU A 188 1.16 7.61 -18.39
CA GLU A 188 0.59 7.26 -19.70
C GLU A 188 -0.89 6.87 -19.61
N THR A 189 -1.31 6.18 -18.55
CA THR A 189 -2.67 5.62 -18.43
C THR A 189 -3.59 6.43 -17.52
N GLY A 190 -3.04 7.24 -16.64
CA GLY A 190 -3.78 7.95 -15.60
C GLY A 190 -4.33 7.03 -14.50
N VAL A 191 -3.79 5.81 -14.35
CA VAL A 191 -4.18 4.87 -13.29
C VAL A 191 -3.85 5.43 -11.92
N GLY A 192 -4.73 5.26 -10.93
CA GLY A 192 -4.43 5.54 -9.52
C GLY A 192 -3.61 4.41 -8.90
N ILE A 193 -2.61 4.73 -8.09
CA ILE A 193 -1.77 3.71 -7.44
C ILE A 193 -1.86 3.82 -5.92
N ILE A 194 -2.23 2.74 -5.25
CA ILE A 194 -2.02 2.55 -3.80
C ILE A 194 -0.69 1.82 -3.65
N PHE A 195 0.32 2.50 -3.14
CA PHE A 195 1.68 1.95 -3.01
C PHE A 195 1.99 1.64 -1.55
N ILE A 196 2.03 0.35 -1.21
CA ILE A 196 2.32 -0.11 0.15
C ILE A 196 3.82 -0.40 0.26
N THR A 197 4.46 0.18 1.27
CA THR A 197 5.88 -0.06 1.56
C THR A 197 6.22 0.30 3.01
N HIS A 198 7.35 -0.20 3.49
CA HIS A 198 7.98 0.27 4.73
C HIS A 198 9.18 1.21 4.47
N ASP A 199 9.53 1.46 3.20
CA ASP A 199 10.68 2.28 2.80
C ASP A 199 10.26 3.73 2.45
N PHE A 200 10.55 4.67 3.35
CA PHE A 200 10.31 6.09 3.15
C PHE A 200 11.13 6.70 2.00
N GLY A 201 12.27 6.12 1.65
CA GLY A 201 13.06 6.57 0.50
C GLY A 201 12.36 6.31 -0.83
N ILE A 202 11.60 5.22 -0.92
CA ILE A 202 10.74 4.92 -2.08
C ILE A 202 9.55 5.87 -2.10
N VAL A 203 8.90 6.07 -0.95
CA VAL A 203 7.74 6.98 -0.80
C VAL A 203 8.05 8.37 -1.31
N ALA A 204 9.21 8.92 -0.93
CA ALA A 204 9.65 10.25 -1.37
C ALA A 204 9.78 10.40 -2.90
N LYS A 205 9.99 9.28 -3.61
CA LYS A 205 10.19 9.27 -5.08
C LYS A 205 8.92 8.95 -5.86
N MET A 206 8.02 8.17 -5.26
CA MET A 206 6.88 7.57 -5.95
C MET A 206 5.54 8.22 -5.61
N CYS A 207 5.37 8.68 -4.38
CA CYS A 207 4.06 9.04 -3.86
C CYS A 207 3.79 10.54 -3.96
N ASP A 208 2.54 10.89 -4.20
CA ASP A 208 2.03 12.26 -4.14
C ASP A 208 1.56 12.59 -2.72
N ARG A 209 0.84 11.64 -2.10
CA ARG A 209 0.37 11.68 -0.72
C ARG A 209 0.80 10.43 0.04
N VAL A 210 0.84 10.54 1.36
CA VAL A 210 1.24 9.47 2.27
C VAL A 210 0.23 9.34 3.39
N ALA A 211 -0.16 8.11 3.68
CA ALA A 211 -0.90 7.71 4.88
C ALA A 211 0.01 6.82 5.74
N VAL A 212 0.37 7.30 6.91
CA VAL A 212 1.21 6.56 7.87
C VAL A 212 0.30 5.70 8.75
N MET A 213 0.53 4.41 8.74
CA MET A 213 -0.32 3.43 9.40
C MET A 213 0.38 2.79 10.59
N TYR A 214 -0.29 2.79 11.74
CA TYR A 214 0.17 2.19 12.99
C TYR A 214 -0.97 1.44 13.69
N ALA A 215 -0.73 0.20 14.09
CA ALA A 215 -1.67 -0.62 14.87
C ALA A 215 -3.11 -0.63 14.29
N GLY A 216 -3.23 -0.81 12.97
CA GLY A 216 -4.51 -0.88 12.27
C GLY A 216 -5.16 0.46 11.93
N ARG A 217 -4.51 1.60 12.19
CA ARG A 217 -5.07 2.96 11.98
C ARG A 217 -4.13 3.86 11.21
N ILE A 218 -4.68 4.86 10.51
CA ILE A 218 -3.90 5.98 9.98
C ILE A 218 -3.65 6.95 11.11
N VAL A 219 -2.37 7.20 11.42
CA VAL A 219 -1.94 8.13 12.49
C VAL A 219 -1.59 9.51 11.93
N GLU A 220 -1.16 9.58 10.68
CA GLU A 220 -0.88 10.85 9.99
C GLU A 220 -1.04 10.67 8.48
N SER A 221 -1.60 11.67 7.79
CA SER A 221 -1.71 11.66 6.33
C SER A 221 -1.59 13.07 5.78
N ALA A 222 -0.73 13.27 4.77
CA ALA A 222 -0.58 14.54 4.05
C ALA A 222 0.08 14.30 2.69
N ASP A 223 0.30 15.39 1.93
CA ASP A 223 1.21 15.35 0.80
C ASP A 223 2.63 14.94 1.24
N VAL A 224 3.37 14.33 0.32
CA VAL A 224 4.69 13.76 0.63
C VAL A 224 5.66 14.81 1.20
N ARG A 225 5.62 16.05 0.68
CA ARG A 225 6.52 17.12 1.15
C ARG A 225 6.21 17.54 2.58
N THR A 226 4.93 17.63 2.92
CA THR A 226 4.48 17.94 4.29
C THR A 226 4.89 16.85 5.26
N ILE A 227 4.69 15.58 4.92
CA ILE A 227 5.14 14.44 5.77
C ILE A 227 6.65 14.50 6.04
N PHE A 228 7.48 14.79 5.03
CA PHE A 228 8.94 14.82 5.21
C PHE A 228 9.46 16.07 5.90
N ASN A 229 8.83 17.23 5.66
CA ASN A 229 9.33 18.51 6.19
C ASN A 229 8.70 18.92 7.52
N ASN A 230 7.46 18.52 7.77
CA ASN A 230 6.69 18.91 8.96
C ASN A 230 5.82 17.77 9.50
N PRO A 231 6.40 16.58 9.78
CA PRO A 231 5.66 15.52 10.44
C PRO A 231 5.25 15.94 11.85
N LEU A 232 4.04 15.66 12.24
CA LEU A 232 3.53 16.04 13.57
C LEU A 232 3.48 14.87 14.54
N HIS A 233 3.05 13.70 14.07
CA HIS A 233 2.98 12.51 14.90
C HIS A 233 4.38 11.97 15.22
N GLU A 234 4.64 11.64 16.49
CA GLU A 234 5.96 11.19 16.95
C GLU A 234 6.42 9.91 16.23
N TYR A 235 5.48 9.01 15.93
CA TYR A 235 5.76 7.82 15.14
C TYR A 235 6.26 8.15 13.72
N THR A 236 5.60 9.07 13.02
CA THR A 236 6.01 9.52 11.68
C THR A 236 7.41 10.11 11.69
N LYS A 237 7.71 10.97 12.70
CA LYS A 237 9.05 11.56 12.89
C LYS A 237 10.10 10.47 13.05
N ALA A 238 9.85 9.52 13.93
CA ALA A 238 10.77 8.44 14.23
C ALA A 238 11.02 7.52 13.02
N LEU A 239 9.98 7.24 12.21
CA LEU A 239 10.13 6.49 10.96
C LEU A 239 11.03 7.23 9.95
N ILE A 240 10.82 8.53 9.76
CA ILE A 240 11.63 9.35 8.85
C ILE A 240 13.08 9.45 9.35
N GLU A 241 13.29 9.60 10.66
CA GLU A 241 14.62 9.67 11.28
C GLU A 241 15.38 8.32 11.23
N SER A 242 14.66 7.20 11.09
CA SER A 242 15.27 5.88 10.93
C SER A 242 15.85 5.64 9.54
N VAL A 243 15.49 6.48 8.55
CA VAL A 243 16.04 6.38 7.18
C VAL A 243 17.48 6.89 7.17
N PRO A 244 18.46 6.10 6.69
CA PRO A 244 19.86 6.53 6.60
C PRO A 244 20.02 7.75 5.69
N LYS A 245 20.62 8.83 6.20
CA LYS A 245 20.98 10.02 5.40
C LYS A 245 22.42 9.90 4.93
N LEU A 246 22.65 10.17 3.64
CA LEU A 246 24.00 10.08 3.01
C LEU A 246 25.06 10.97 3.69
N GLU A 247 24.62 12.05 4.36
CA GLU A 247 25.51 13.00 5.03
C GLU A 247 25.81 12.67 6.50
N GLN A 248 25.14 11.68 7.10
CA GLN A 248 25.42 11.27 8.48
C GLN A 248 26.65 10.40 8.54
N LYS A 249 27.80 11.01 8.89
CA LYS A 249 28.97 10.27 9.31
C LYS A 249 28.64 9.46 10.56
N THR A 250 28.63 8.12 10.44
CA THR A 250 28.68 7.12 11.49
C THR A 250 28.01 7.51 12.83
N GLY A 251 26.70 7.74 12.82
CA GLY A 251 25.87 7.83 14.03
C GLY A 251 25.01 6.58 14.18
N ARG A 252 24.65 6.24 15.43
CA ARG A 252 23.67 5.19 15.68
C ARG A 252 22.33 5.64 15.11
N LEU A 253 21.70 4.83 14.25
CA LEU A 253 20.36 5.14 13.73
C LEU A 253 19.35 5.29 14.88
N THR A 254 18.46 6.25 14.76
CA THR A 254 17.35 6.43 15.72
C THR A 254 16.42 5.22 15.60
N GLN A 255 16.21 4.52 16.70
CA GLN A 255 15.26 3.41 16.79
C GLN A 255 14.03 3.86 17.56
N ILE A 256 12.85 3.48 17.05
CA ILE A 256 11.60 3.66 17.80
C ILE A 256 11.64 2.69 19.00
N LYS A 257 11.47 3.23 20.21
CA LYS A 257 11.51 2.43 21.43
C LYS A 257 10.35 1.44 21.50
N GLY A 258 10.61 0.29 22.09
CA GLY A 258 9.60 -0.75 22.33
C GLY A 258 9.17 -1.48 21.06
N GLN A 259 8.13 -2.29 21.19
CA GLN A 259 7.50 -3.03 20.09
C GLN A 259 6.10 -2.49 19.84
N PRO A 260 5.57 -2.55 18.59
CA PRO A 260 4.16 -2.28 18.35
C PRO A 260 3.27 -3.17 19.25
N PRO A 261 2.13 -2.67 19.72
CA PRO A 261 1.21 -3.47 20.50
C PRO A 261 0.67 -4.63 19.65
N ALA A 262 0.39 -5.74 20.30
CA ALA A 262 -0.26 -6.86 19.62
C ALA A 262 -1.68 -6.48 19.22
N LEU A 263 -2.08 -6.75 17.97
CA LEU A 263 -3.39 -6.36 17.43
C LEU A 263 -4.58 -7.06 18.13
N TRP A 264 -4.32 -8.08 18.94
CA TRP A 264 -5.32 -8.75 19.79
C TRP A 264 -5.38 -8.19 21.21
N ASP A 265 -4.49 -7.25 21.55
CA ASP A 265 -4.36 -6.64 22.88
C ASP A 265 -4.01 -5.14 22.72
N LEU A 266 -4.83 -4.44 21.94
CA LEU A 266 -4.65 -3.02 21.72
C LEU A 266 -5.10 -2.23 22.95
N PRO A 267 -4.36 -1.18 23.36
CA PRO A 267 -4.84 -0.23 24.35
C PRO A 267 -6.18 0.38 23.94
N GLU A 268 -7.07 0.62 24.90
CA GLU A 268 -8.36 1.27 24.63
C GLU A 268 -8.19 2.70 24.08
N GLY A 269 -7.13 3.40 24.52
CA GLY A 269 -6.80 4.76 24.14
C GLY A 269 -5.83 4.88 22.96
N ASP A 270 -4.79 5.70 23.16
CA ASP A 270 -3.74 5.91 22.17
C ASP A 270 -2.79 4.71 22.11
N SER A 271 -2.88 3.96 21.01
CA SER A 271 -2.06 2.78 20.76
C SER A 271 -0.54 3.08 20.69
N PHE A 272 -0.16 4.33 20.43
CA PHE A 272 1.25 4.72 20.39
C PHE A 272 1.79 5.16 21.77
N ALA A 273 0.95 5.53 22.72
CA ALA A 273 1.35 6.02 24.04
C ALA A 273 2.44 5.16 24.73
N PRO A 274 2.41 3.82 24.71
CA PRO A 274 3.45 2.99 25.34
C PRO A 274 4.85 3.16 24.74
N ARG A 275 4.96 3.68 23.52
CA ARG A 275 6.22 3.90 22.79
C ARG A 275 6.64 5.37 22.73
N SER A 276 5.77 6.26 23.17
CA SER A 276 6.01 7.70 23.14
C SER A 276 7.16 8.11 24.07
N THR A 277 7.91 9.12 23.66
CA THR A 277 8.95 9.78 24.49
C THR A 277 8.44 11.09 25.10
N LEU A 278 7.20 11.48 24.79
CA LEU A 278 6.59 12.69 25.31
C LEU A 278 6.14 12.52 26.78
N LYS A 279 5.93 13.65 27.44
CA LYS A 279 5.35 13.67 28.80
C LYS A 279 3.83 13.82 28.70
N PHE A 280 3.11 12.84 29.21
CA PHE A 280 1.64 12.80 29.25
C PHE A 280 1.18 12.08 30.52
N THR A 281 -0.10 12.21 30.86
CA THR A 281 -0.73 11.52 31.98
C THR A 281 -1.38 10.21 31.52
N GLU A 282 -1.69 9.31 32.45
CA GLU A 282 -2.46 8.10 32.14
C GLU A 282 -3.84 8.44 31.53
N LYS A 283 -4.47 9.53 31.99
CA LYS A 283 -5.72 10.04 31.42
C LYS A 283 -5.53 10.43 29.94
N ASP A 284 -4.44 11.11 29.60
CA ASP A 284 -4.15 11.46 28.19
C ASP A 284 -3.96 10.21 27.31
N ALA A 285 -3.31 9.16 27.84
CA ALA A 285 -3.09 7.91 27.14
C ALA A 285 -4.37 7.06 26.99
N SER A 286 -5.34 7.19 27.90
CA SER A 286 -6.61 6.45 27.84
C SER A 286 -7.60 7.01 26.82
N ILE A 287 -7.36 8.20 26.28
CA ILE A 287 -8.22 8.80 25.26
C ILE A 287 -7.82 8.26 23.89
N ARG A 288 -8.79 7.75 23.15
CA ARG A 288 -8.62 7.32 21.77
C ARG A 288 -8.48 8.55 20.87
N PRO A 289 -7.31 8.76 20.19
CA PRO A 289 -7.13 9.96 19.38
C PRO A 289 -7.96 9.88 18.10
N GLU A 290 -8.54 11.01 17.73
CA GLU A 290 -9.24 11.19 16.46
C GLU A 290 -8.27 11.70 15.39
N LEU A 291 -8.52 11.29 14.13
CA LEU A 291 -7.80 11.79 12.97
C LEU A 291 -8.45 13.11 12.54
N VAL A 292 -7.78 14.24 12.75
CA VAL A 292 -8.30 15.56 12.47
C VAL A 292 -7.44 16.32 11.46
N GLU A 293 -8.05 17.19 10.67
CA GLU A 293 -7.34 18.07 9.73
C GLU A 293 -6.74 19.25 10.48
N VAL A 294 -5.41 19.27 10.61
CA VAL A 294 -4.67 20.32 11.31
C VAL A 294 -4.28 21.49 10.40
N SER A 295 -4.23 21.23 9.12
CA SER A 295 -4.10 22.20 8.03
C SER A 295 -4.58 21.55 6.73
N LYS A 296 -4.83 22.35 5.70
CA LYS A 296 -5.40 21.85 4.43
C LYS A 296 -4.67 20.60 3.92
N GLY A 297 -5.37 19.46 3.92
CA GLY A 297 -4.87 18.15 3.46
C GLY A 297 -3.87 17.48 4.40
N HIS A 298 -3.65 18.01 5.61
CA HIS A 298 -2.78 17.39 6.62
C HIS A 298 -3.62 16.91 7.81
N PHE A 299 -3.75 15.61 7.93
CA PHE A 299 -4.54 14.92 8.96
C PHE A 299 -3.61 14.22 9.95
N VAL A 300 -3.90 14.34 11.23
CA VAL A 300 -3.10 13.74 12.31
C VAL A 300 -4.00 13.21 13.40
N GLN A 301 -3.69 12.04 13.95
CA GLN A 301 -4.28 11.59 15.21
C GLN A 301 -3.71 12.48 16.34
N LEU A 302 -4.55 13.40 16.83
CA LEU A 302 -4.14 14.35 17.85
C LEU A 302 -4.26 13.74 19.25
N SER A 303 -3.13 13.57 19.92
CA SER A 303 -3.07 13.28 21.34
C SER A 303 -1.85 13.93 21.99
N ARG A 304 -1.90 14.12 23.30
CA ARG A 304 -0.75 14.61 24.10
C ARG A 304 0.38 13.60 24.16
N SER A 305 0.06 12.33 23.98
CA SER A 305 1.02 11.24 23.95
C SER A 305 1.71 11.06 22.60
N SER A 306 1.18 11.62 21.52
CA SER A 306 1.68 11.38 20.16
C SER A 306 2.14 12.62 19.41
N VAL A 307 1.71 13.83 19.83
CA VAL A 307 2.02 15.09 19.15
C VAL A 307 2.70 16.08 20.10
N LYS A 308 3.97 16.40 19.83
CA LYS A 308 4.80 17.26 20.71
C LYS A 308 4.18 18.64 20.97
N ASP A 309 3.63 19.29 19.94
CA ASP A 309 3.05 20.62 20.01
C ASP A 309 1.52 20.58 20.11
N PHE A 310 0.97 19.56 20.79
CA PHE A 310 -0.47 19.32 20.95
C PHE A 310 -1.25 20.58 21.31
N LYS A 311 -0.73 21.43 22.22
CA LYS A 311 -1.39 22.66 22.67
C LYS A 311 -1.78 23.61 21.52
N LYS A 312 -1.00 23.62 20.43
CA LYS A 312 -1.26 24.43 19.25
C LYS A 312 -2.53 24.00 18.53
N TYR A 313 -2.87 22.71 18.61
CA TYR A 313 -3.97 22.09 17.89
C TYR A 313 -5.10 21.63 18.81
N ALA A 314 -4.99 21.86 20.13
CA ALA A 314 -5.95 21.38 21.13
C ALA A 314 -7.39 21.84 20.91
N HIS A 315 -7.58 22.95 20.20
CA HIS A 315 -8.90 23.49 19.85
C HIS A 315 -9.62 22.71 18.75
N LEU A 316 -8.96 21.73 18.13
CA LEU A 316 -9.52 20.89 17.07
C LEU A 316 -10.11 19.57 17.61
N VAL A 317 -9.97 19.28 18.88
CA VAL A 317 -10.44 18.06 19.53
C VAL A 317 -11.11 18.37 20.88
N ASP A 318 -12.16 17.65 21.21
CA ASP A 318 -12.85 17.73 22.50
C ASP A 318 -12.15 16.74 23.48
N TYR A 319 -11.34 17.29 24.41
CA TYR A 319 -10.60 16.53 25.43
C TYR A 319 -11.13 16.76 26.83
#